data_e7f7d3605d757d923babaa0da8d71b17
#
_entry.id   e7f7d3605d757d923babaa0da8d71b17
#
_cell.length_a   1.000
_cell.length_b   1.000
_cell.length_c   1.000
_cell.angle_alpha   90.00
_cell.angle_beta   90.00
_cell.angle_gamma   90.00
#
_symmetry.space_group_name_H-M   'P 1'
#
loop_
_entity.id
_entity.type
_entity.pdbx_description
1 polymer ?
#
loop_
_entity_poly.entity_id
_entity_poly.type
_entity_poly.pdbx_seq_one_letter_code
_entity_poly.pdbx_strand_id
1 'polypeptide(L)'
;MAPSSDIRVRRVYDQPEAADGARVLVDRIWPRGLRKDAVRLDDWAKDVAPSSELRTWYGHDPAKFGEFRQRYLGELSGASQRAALGRLRALVASGRPLTLLTATKDVDHSQAAVLARLLRQSAEPEEAGGEAACFAHLVCPECGAVTTEGHRPGCDLAKGLSQ
;
A
#
# COMPACT_ATOMS: atom_id res chain seq x y z
N MET A 1 10.52 -17.45 4.25
CA MET A 1 9.13 -16.97 4.17
C MET A 1 9.07 -15.59 4.79
N ALA A 2 8.81 -14.58 3.98
CA ALA A 2 8.47 -13.27 4.55
C ALA A 2 7.18 -13.43 5.35
N PRO A 3 7.09 -12.97 6.60
CA PRO A 3 5.84 -12.97 7.31
C PRO A 3 4.87 -12.10 6.51
N SER A 4 3.82 -12.72 6.00
CA SER A 4 2.71 -11.95 5.45
C SER A 4 2.15 -11.13 6.60
N SER A 5 2.43 -9.84 6.59
CA SER A 5 1.89 -8.93 7.58
C SER A 5 0.37 -8.99 7.47
N ASP A 6 -0.28 -9.50 8.48
CA ASP A 6 -1.74 -9.59 8.51
C ASP A 6 -2.29 -8.18 8.70
N ILE A 7 -2.85 -7.62 7.64
CA ILE A 7 -3.47 -6.31 7.65
C ILE A 7 -4.97 -6.50 7.66
N ARG A 8 -5.62 -6.02 8.71
CA ARG A 8 -7.06 -6.11 8.90
C ARG A 8 -7.70 -4.74 8.86
N VAL A 9 -8.98 -4.71 8.48
CA VAL A 9 -9.82 -3.53 8.57
C VAL A 9 -10.99 -3.86 9.49
N ARG A 10 -11.18 -3.07 10.53
CA ARG A 10 -12.28 -3.25 11.49
C ARG A 10 -12.91 -1.92 11.84
N ARG A 11 -14.11 -1.99 12.42
CA ARG A 11 -14.73 -0.80 12.98
C ARG A 11 -14.09 -0.45 14.31
N VAL A 12 -13.92 0.83 14.57
CA VAL A 12 -13.37 1.33 15.83
C VAL A 12 -14.24 0.93 17.02
N TYR A 13 -15.52 0.63 16.80
CA TYR A 13 -16.48 0.18 17.81
C TYR A 13 -16.36 -1.31 18.13
N ASP A 14 -15.63 -2.07 17.34
CA ASP A 14 -15.41 -3.49 17.60
C ASP A 14 -14.47 -3.69 18.79
N GLN A 15 -14.72 -4.74 19.55
CA GLN A 15 -13.89 -5.05 20.71
C GLN A 15 -12.45 -5.40 20.28
N PRO A 16 -11.43 -4.93 21.04
CA PRO A 16 -10.05 -5.31 20.75
C PRO A 16 -9.85 -6.83 20.87
N GLU A 17 -9.10 -7.36 19.91
CA GLU A 17 -8.67 -8.75 19.92
C GLU A 17 -7.14 -8.83 20.00
N ALA A 18 -6.62 -9.89 20.59
CA ALA A 18 -5.18 -10.13 20.67
C ALA A 18 -4.53 -10.23 19.29
N ALA A 19 -5.27 -10.75 18.30
CA ALA A 19 -4.82 -10.89 16.93
C ALA A 19 -4.76 -9.56 16.14
N ASP A 20 -5.32 -8.47 16.68
CA ASP A 20 -5.33 -7.17 16.02
C ASP A 20 -3.92 -6.56 15.86
N GLY A 21 -3.00 -6.89 16.76
CA GLY A 21 -1.67 -6.30 16.78
C GLY A 21 -1.71 -4.80 17.03
N ALA A 22 -1.08 -4.03 16.15
CA ALA A 22 -1.14 -2.56 16.20
C ALA A 22 -2.52 -2.08 15.72
N ARG A 23 -3.19 -1.27 16.51
CA ARG A 23 -4.51 -0.70 16.20
C ARG A 23 -4.35 0.77 15.88
N VAL A 24 -4.63 1.15 14.64
CA VAL A 24 -4.46 2.51 14.14
C VAL A 24 -5.77 3.05 13.60
N LEU A 25 -6.24 4.16 14.15
CA LEU A 25 -7.41 4.87 13.62
C LEU A 25 -6.99 5.69 12.40
N VAL A 26 -7.71 5.50 11.29
CA VAL A 26 -7.42 6.18 10.01
C VAL A 26 -8.49 7.18 9.60
N ASP A 27 -9.35 7.58 10.53
CA ASP A 27 -10.33 8.64 10.32
C ASP A 27 -9.73 10.01 10.65
N ARG A 28 -10.15 11.05 9.91
CA ARG A 28 -9.69 12.41 10.16
C ARG A 28 -10.26 12.99 11.44
N ILE A 29 -11.49 12.62 11.79
CA ILE A 29 -12.24 13.13 12.93
C ILE A 29 -12.39 12.01 13.95
N TRP A 30 -12.24 12.36 15.23
CA TRP A 30 -12.46 11.39 16.31
C TRP A 30 -13.91 10.88 16.27
N PRO A 31 -14.13 9.56 16.34
CA PRO A 31 -15.48 9.00 16.29
C PRO A 31 -16.35 9.47 17.44
N ARG A 32 -17.60 9.80 17.14
CA ARG A 32 -18.56 10.25 18.16
C ARG A 32 -18.88 9.13 19.13
N GLY A 33 -19.01 9.48 20.39
CA GLY A 33 -19.39 8.56 21.46
C GLY A 33 -18.27 7.67 21.98
N LEU A 34 -17.05 7.82 21.44
CA LEU A 34 -15.89 7.09 21.91
C LEU A 34 -15.02 7.96 22.82
N ARG A 35 -14.72 7.42 24.01
CA ARG A 35 -13.73 8.03 24.89
C ARG A 35 -12.33 7.54 24.49
N LYS A 36 -11.36 8.43 24.51
CA LYS A 36 -9.97 8.09 24.19
C LYS A 36 -9.38 7.04 25.11
N ASP A 37 -9.79 7.03 26.36
CA ASP A 37 -9.38 6.08 27.40
C ASP A 37 -10.10 4.73 27.30
N ALA A 38 -11.27 4.69 26.65
CA ALA A 38 -12.05 3.47 26.46
C ALA A 38 -11.66 2.67 25.20
N VAL A 39 -10.96 3.32 24.26
CA VAL A 39 -10.54 2.70 23.00
C VAL A 39 -9.07 2.35 23.07
N ARG A 40 -8.76 1.08 22.84
CA ARG A 40 -7.36 0.65 22.71
C ARG A 40 -6.84 1.02 21.34
N LEU A 41 -6.07 2.10 21.25
CA LEU A 41 -5.39 2.55 20.06
C LEU A 41 -3.89 2.65 20.29
N ASP A 42 -3.11 2.20 19.33
CA ASP A 42 -1.66 2.40 19.33
C ASP A 42 -1.29 3.72 18.66
N ASP A 43 -2.07 4.17 17.67
CA ASP A 43 -1.86 5.45 16.99
C ASP A 43 -3.15 5.96 16.35
N TRP A 44 -3.19 7.25 16.08
CA TRP A 44 -4.23 7.91 15.29
C TRP A 44 -3.59 8.59 14.10
N ALA A 45 -3.69 7.96 12.93
CA ALA A 45 -3.09 8.44 11.68
C ALA A 45 -4.07 9.32 10.90
N LYS A 46 -4.46 10.45 11.45
CA LYS A 46 -5.42 11.36 10.82
C LYS A 46 -4.94 11.91 9.47
N ASP A 47 -3.63 12.02 9.27
CA ASP A 47 -3.05 12.56 8.03
C ASP A 47 -3.20 11.60 6.84
N VAL A 48 -3.43 10.31 7.07
CA VAL A 48 -3.75 9.36 5.99
C VAL A 48 -5.22 9.34 5.61
N ALA A 49 -6.07 10.06 6.34
CA ALA A 49 -7.50 10.16 6.01
C ALA A 49 -7.71 11.06 4.79
N PRO A 50 -8.78 10.81 4.01
CA PRO A 50 -9.12 11.68 2.88
C PRO A 50 -9.52 13.08 3.36
N SER A 51 -9.37 14.07 2.48
CA SER A 51 -9.81 15.44 2.77
C SER A 51 -11.30 15.50 3.06
N SER A 52 -11.72 16.54 3.78
CA SER A 52 -13.14 16.77 4.06
C SER A 52 -13.94 16.95 2.78
N GLU A 53 -13.38 17.59 1.77
CA GLU A 53 -13.99 17.78 0.45
C GLU A 53 -14.25 16.46 -0.23
N LEU A 54 -13.25 15.56 -0.26
CA LEU A 54 -13.37 14.26 -0.88
C LEU A 54 -14.38 13.39 -0.12
N ARG A 55 -14.38 13.43 1.20
CA ARG A 55 -15.36 12.69 2.02
C ARG A 55 -16.78 13.15 1.73
N THR A 56 -17.01 14.47 1.65
CA THR A 56 -18.31 15.04 1.34
C THR A 56 -18.77 14.64 -0.06
N TRP A 57 -17.87 14.73 -1.04
CA TRP A 57 -18.17 14.32 -2.41
C TRP A 57 -18.55 12.84 -2.50
N TYR A 58 -17.80 11.99 -1.80
CA TYR A 58 -18.04 10.55 -1.81
C TYR A 58 -19.38 10.16 -1.16
N GLY A 59 -19.70 10.74 0.00
CA GLY A 59 -20.94 10.52 0.72
C GLY A 59 -21.27 9.07 1.02
N HIS A 60 -20.25 8.20 1.10
CA HIS A 60 -20.39 6.74 1.27
C HIS A 60 -21.23 6.07 0.17
N ASP A 61 -21.21 6.61 -1.03
CA ASP A 61 -21.88 6.02 -2.19
C ASP A 61 -20.98 4.97 -2.86
N PRO A 62 -21.33 3.66 -2.78
CA PRO A 62 -20.50 2.61 -3.38
C PRO A 62 -20.29 2.76 -4.89
N ALA A 63 -21.24 3.41 -5.59
CA ALA A 63 -21.10 3.67 -7.02
C ALA A 63 -19.96 4.65 -7.34
N LYS A 64 -19.59 5.50 -6.39
CA LYS A 64 -18.47 6.45 -6.51
C LYS A 64 -17.15 5.88 -5.99
N PHE A 65 -17.13 4.67 -5.46
CA PHE A 65 -15.95 4.12 -4.78
C PHE A 65 -14.72 4.07 -5.68
N GLY A 66 -14.87 3.67 -6.94
CA GLY A 66 -13.76 3.61 -7.89
C GLY A 66 -13.07 4.96 -8.10
N GLU A 67 -13.86 6.02 -8.30
CA GLU A 67 -13.34 7.38 -8.44
C GLU A 67 -12.82 7.93 -7.11
N PHE A 68 -13.52 7.65 -6.01
CA PHE A 68 -13.05 7.99 -4.66
C PHE A 68 -11.66 7.42 -4.42
N ARG A 69 -11.45 6.15 -4.74
CA ARG A 69 -10.17 5.47 -4.60
C ARG A 69 -9.06 6.19 -5.38
N GLN A 70 -9.31 6.54 -6.64
CA GLN A 70 -8.33 7.24 -7.48
C GLN A 70 -7.98 8.61 -6.91
N ARG A 71 -8.98 9.40 -6.51
CA ARG A 71 -8.77 10.72 -5.91
C ARG A 71 -8.04 10.61 -4.57
N TYR A 72 -8.40 9.64 -3.77
CA TYR A 72 -7.76 9.41 -2.47
C TYR A 72 -6.28 9.01 -2.61
N LEU A 73 -5.95 8.13 -3.55
CA LEU A 73 -4.57 7.78 -3.84
C LEU A 73 -3.76 8.99 -4.29
N GLY A 74 -4.36 9.91 -5.04
CA GLY A 74 -3.75 11.18 -5.41
C GLY A 74 -3.48 12.08 -4.19
N GLU A 75 -4.41 12.15 -3.24
CA GLU A 75 -4.21 12.90 -1.99
C GLU A 75 -3.09 12.29 -1.13
N LEU A 76 -2.94 10.97 -1.12
CA LEU A 76 -1.89 10.27 -0.37
C LEU A 76 -0.47 10.58 -0.88
N SER A 77 -0.34 11.20 -2.03
CA SER A 77 0.95 11.65 -2.56
C SER A 77 1.47 12.94 -1.91
N GLY A 78 0.66 13.63 -1.10
CA GLY A 78 1.09 14.81 -0.35
C GLY A 78 2.17 14.50 0.69
N ALA A 79 2.98 15.50 1.06
CA ALA A 79 4.12 15.30 1.95
C ALA A 79 3.71 14.76 3.33
N SER A 80 2.70 15.36 3.96
CA SER A 80 2.18 14.91 5.27
C SER A 80 1.59 13.50 5.20
N GLN A 81 0.86 13.22 4.13
CA GLN A 81 0.23 11.92 3.90
C GLN A 81 1.30 10.84 3.68
N ARG A 82 2.33 11.13 2.92
CA ARG A 82 3.46 10.20 2.68
C ARG A 82 4.21 9.89 3.97
N ALA A 83 4.43 10.87 4.83
CA ALA A 83 5.07 10.68 6.12
C ALA A 83 4.23 9.77 7.03
N ALA A 84 2.93 10.00 7.12
CA ALA A 84 2.00 9.18 7.90
C ALA A 84 1.90 7.75 7.32
N LEU A 85 1.82 7.62 6.02
CA LEU A 85 1.79 6.33 5.33
C LEU A 85 3.10 5.56 5.56
N GLY A 86 4.24 6.26 5.59
CA GLY A 86 5.55 5.67 5.91
C GLY A 86 5.58 5.06 7.31
N ARG A 87 4.94 5.69 8.30
CA ARG A 87 4.80 5.11 9.64
C ARG A 87 4.00 3.82 9.63
N LEU A 88 2.91 3.77 8.86
CA LEU A 88 2.12 2.54 8.70
C LEU A 88 2.92 1.44 8.00
N ARG A 89 3.67 1.78 6.98
CA ARG A 89 4.56 0.83 6.29
C ARG A 89 5.64 0.29 7.21
N ALA A 90 6.18 1.11 8.09
CA ALA A 90 7.15 0.67 9.10
C ALA A 90 6.55 -0.34 10.07
N LEU A 91 5.29 -0.14 10.49
CA LEU A 91 4.58 -1.11 11.33
C LEU A 91 4.38 -2.45 10.60
N VAL A 92 4.00 -2.40 9.33
CA VAL A 92 3.87 -3.59 8.49
C VAL A 92 5.21 -4.31 8.34
N ALA A 93 6.28 -3.56 8.07
CA ALA A 93 7.63 -4.10 7.91
C ALA A 93 8.18 -4.74 9.20
N SER A 94 7.67 -4.32 10.37
CA SER A 94 8.06 -4.93 11.65
C SER A 94 7.55 -6.36 11.84
N GLY A 95 6.69 -6.84 10.95
CA GLY A 95 6.11 -8.18 11.02
C GLY A 95 4.94 -8.31 11.99
N ARG A 96 4.55 -7.23 12.66
CA ARG A 96 3.39 -7.23 13.56
C ARG A 96 2.09 -7.11 12.75
N PRO A 97 1.02 -7.81 13.18
CA PRO A 97 -0.30 -7.57 12.60
C PRO A 97 -0.69 -6.10 12.73
N LEU A 98 -1.36 -5.57 11.72
CA LEU A 98 -1.84 -4.19 11.70
C LEU A 98 -3.34 -4.19 11.48
N THR A 99 -4.08 -3.51 12.34
CA THR A 99 -5.53 -3.32 12.20
C THR A 99 -5.83 -1.84 11.97
N LEU A 100 -6.40 -1.54 10.82
CA LEU A 100 -6.87 -0.21 10.49
C LEU A 100 -8.31 -0.05 10.98
N LEU A 101 -8.57 0.99 11.77
CA LEU A 101 -9.86 1.24 12.37
C LEU A 101 -10.54 2.43 11.73
N THR A 102 -11.84 2.30 11.50
CA THR A 102 -12.70 3.35 10.97
C THR A 102 -14.06 3.33 11.66
N ALA A 103 -14.71 4.49 11.76
CA ALA A 103 -16.07 4.60 12.28
C ALA A 103 -17.14 4.24 11.24
N THR A 104 -16.77 4.13 9.97
CA THR A 104 -17.67 3.83 8.86
C THR A 104 -18.29 2.44 9.02
N LYS A 105 -19.59 2.34 8.75
CA LYS A 105 -20.31 1.04 8.81
C LYS A 105 -19.89 0.10 7.71
N ASP A 106 -19.74 0.61 6.49
CA ASP A 106 -19.29 -0.15 5.33
C ASP A 106 -17.76 -0.08 5.24
N VAL A 107 -17.09 -1.01 5.90
CA VAL A 107 -15.62 -1.06 5.92
C VAL A 107 -15.02 -1.42 4.57
N ASP A 108 -15.73 -2.16 3.74
CA ASP A 108 -15.24 -2.61 2.43
C ASP A 108 -15.15 -1.47 1.41
N HIS A 109 -15.99 -0.45 1.57
CA HIS A 109 -16.00 0.75 0.74
C HIS A 109 -15.50 1.98 1.50
N SER A 110 -14.60 1.80 2.44
CA SER A 110 -14.01 2.87 3.25
C SER A 110 -12.58 3.19 2.82
N GLN A 111 -12.08 4.34 3.28
CA GLN A 111 -10.67 4.70 3.13
C GLN A 111 -9.73 3.66 3.78
N ALA A 112 -10.16 3.02 4.85
CA ALA A 112 -9.37 1.97 5.50
C ALA A 112 -9.17 0.76 4.58
N ALA A 113 -10.17 0.39 3.79
CA ALA A 113 -10.04 -0.68 2.80
C ALA A 113 -9.03 -0.32 1.70
N VAL A 114 -9.04 0.92 1.23
CA VAL A 114 -8.06 1.42 0.24
C VAL A 114 -6.65 1.39 0.81
N LEU A 115 -6.48 1.86 2.04
CA LEU A 115 -5.18 1.84 2.74
C LEU A 115 -4.67 0.42 2.96
N ALA A 116 -5.52 -0.49 3.41
CA ALA A 116 -5.16 -1.89 3.63
C ALA A 116 -4.65 -2.53 2.34
N ARG A 117 -5.34 -2.30 1.24
CA ARG A 117 -4.92 -2.80 -0.06
C ARG A 117 -3.58 -2.22 -0.51
N LEU A 118 -3.40 -0.92 -0.34
CA LEU A 118 -2.15 -0.24 -0.67
C LEU A 118 -0.97 -0.76 0.17
N LEU A 119 -1.18 -0.96 1.47
CA LEU A 119 -0.16 -1.47 2.37
C LEU A 119 0.18 -2.94 2.10
N ARG A 120 -0.79 -3.76 1.70
CA ARG A 120 -0.55 -5.15 1.29
C ARG A 120 0.31 -5.20 0.03
N GLN A 121 0.03 -4.35 -0.95
CA GLN A 121 0.83 -4.25 -2.17
C GLN A 121 2.27 -3.80 -1.90
N SER A 122 2.45 -2.93 -0.91
CA SER A 122 3.79 -2.46 -0.52
C SER A 122 4.55 -3.47 0.35
N ALA A 123 3.85 -4.38 1.00
CA ALA A 123 4.45 -5.43 1.82
C ALA A 123 4.89 -6.63 0.99
N GLU A 124 4.31 -6.84 -0.17
CA GLU A 124 4.89 -7.74 -1.14
C GLU A 124 6.21 -7.09 -1.57
N PRO A 125 7.35 -7.80 -1.39
CA PRO A 125 8.55 -7.31 -2.01
C PRO A 125 8.18 -7.11 -3.47
N GLU A 126 8.29 -5.90 -3.94
CA GLU A 126 8.34 -5.70 -5.37
C GLU A 126 9.39 -6.69 -5.84
N GLU A 127 8.95 -7.78 -6.43
CA GLU A 127 9.86 -8.54 -7.24
C GLU A 127 10.21 -7.67 -8.43
N ALA A 128 10.91 -6.57 -8.14
CA ALA A 128 11.59 -5.77 -9.13
C ALA A 128 12.50 -6.67 -9.98
N GLY A 129 12.87 -7.82 -9.42
CA GLY A 129 13.46 -8.92 -10.13
C GLY A 129 12.58 -9.55 -11.22
N GLY A 130 11.24 -9.45 -11.13
CA GLY A 130 10.34 -10.02 -12.15
C GLY A 130 10.50 -9.35 -13.52
N GLU A 131 10.47 -8.03 -13.57
CA GLU A 131 10.69 -7.29 -14.82
C GLU A 131 12.15 -7.35 -15.27
N ALA A 132 13.10 -7.23 -14.34
CA ALA A 132 14.51 -7.37 -14.67
C ALA A 132 14.84 -8.79 -15.18
N ALA A 133 14.20 -9.82 -14.64
CA ALA A 133 14.36 -11.19 -15.12
C ALA A 133 13.79 -11.38 -16.54
N CYS A 134 12.72 -10.70 -16.90
CA CYS A 134 12.16 -10.72 -18.26
C CYS A 134 13.10 -10.10 -19.29
N PHE A 135 13.91 -9.13 -18.91
CA PHE A 135 14.88 -8.48 -19.79
C PHE A 135 16.27 -9.13 -19.77
N ALA A 136 16.59 -9.91 -18.76
CA ALA A 136 17.92 -10.49 -18.57
C ALA A 136 18.33 -11.42 -19.73
N HIS A 137 17.41 -12.14 -20.36
CA HIS A 137 17.68 -13.02 -21.49
C HIS A 137 17.71 -12.27 -22.85
N LEU A 138 17.29 -11.02 -22.86
CA LEU A 138 17.34 -10.16 -24.05
C LEU A 138 18.61 -9.30 -24.11
N VAL A 139 19.45 -9.36 -23.10
CA VAL A 139 20.68 -8.59 -22.98
C VAL A 139 21.87 -9.55 -23.08
N CYS A 140 22.79 -9.26 -23.96
CA CYS A 140 24.02 -10.03 -24.08
C CYS A 140 24.85 -9.90 -22.80
N PRO A 141 25.24 -11.00 -22.14
CA PRO A 141 26.02 -10.95 -20.89
C PRO A 141 27.43 -10.40 -21.07
N GLU A 142 27.98 -10.38 -22.29
CA GLU A 142 29.33 -9.90 -22.57
C GLU A 142 29.39 -8.42 -22.91
N CYS A 143 28.51 -7.94 -23.79
CA CYS A 143 28.57 -6.57 -24.26
C CYS A 143 27.43 -5.67 -23.78
N GLY A 144 26.43 -6.24 -23.11
CA GLY A 144 25.27 -5.49 -22.58
C GLY A 144 24.33 -4.96 -23.67
N ALA A 145 24.50 -5.34 -24.93
CA ALA A 145 23.60 -4.94 -26.00
C ALA A 145 22.31 -5.75 -25.98
N VAL A 146 21.20 -5.11 -26.33
CA VAL A 146 19.92 -5.80 -26.47
C VAL A 146 19.99 -6.69 -27.70
N THR A 147 19.65 -7.97 -27.55
CA THR A 147 19.78 -8.96 -28.65
C THR A 147 18.95 -8.63 -29.88
N THR A 148 17.91 -7.80 -29.74
CA THR A 148 17.11 -7.32 -30.87
C THR A 148 17.82 -6.29 -31.75
N GLU A 149 18.85 -5.62 -31.22
CA GLU A 149 19.62 -4.59 -31.92
C GLU A 149 20.97 -5.11 -32.46
N GLY A 150 21.29 -6.37 -32.15
CA GLY A 150 22.56 -6.99 -32.53
C GLY A 150 23.69 -6.71 -31.54
N HIS A 151 24.71 -7.54 -31.63
CA HIS A 151 25.88 -7.41 -30.78
C HIS A 151 26.76 -6.25 -31.17
N ARG A 152 27.40 -5.63 -30.18
CA ARG A 152 28.36 -4.55 -30.43
C ARG A 152 29.61 -5.11 -31.14
N PRO A 153 30.29 -4.27 -31.97
CA PRO A 153 31.54 -4.68 -32.61
C PRO A 153 32.59 -5.09 -31.56
N GLY A 154 33.13 -6.28 -31.71
CA GLY A 154 34.11 -6.81 -30.77
C GLY A 154 33.56 -7.83 -29.73
N CYS A 155 32.26 -8.06 -29.73
CA CYS A 155 31.66 -9.10 -28.89
C CYS A 155 31.99 -10.50 -29.45
N ASP A 156 32.53 -11.37 -28.62
CA ASP A 156 32.93 -12.72 -29.07
C ASP A 156 31.74 -13.60 -29.48
N LEU A 157 30.56 -13.34 -28.93
CA LEU A 157 29.32 -14.02 -29.33
C LEU A 157 28.86 -13.62 -30.74
N ALA A 158 29.24 -12.44 -31.24
CA ALA A 158 28.93 -12.00 -32.58
C ALA A 158 29.74 -12.77 -33.65
N LYS A 159 30.88 -13.33 -33.27
CA LYS A 159 31.76 -14.10 -34.18
C LYS A 159 31.26 -15.53 -34.44
N GLY A 160 30.38 -16.04 -33.60
CA GLY A 160 29.84 -17.40 -33.72
C GLY A 160 28.66 -17.57 -34.65
N LEU A 161 28.10 -16.48 -35.16
CA LEU A 161 26.92 -16.48 -36.02
C LEU A 161 27.21 -16.33 -37.52
N SER A 162 28.50 -16.33 -37.89
CA SER A 162 28.94 -16.23 -39.27
C SER A 162 29.37 -17.59 -39.86
N GLN A 163 28.48 -18.58 -39.88
CA GLN A 163 28.58 -19.77 -40.71
C GLN A 163 27.23 -20.17 -41.24
#